data_9360880624da6aa0f4e8dccb1787f0be
#
_entry.id   9360880624da6aa0f4e8dccb1787f0be
#
_cell.length_a   1.000
_cell.length_b   1.000
_cell.length_c   1.000
_cell.angle_alpha   90.00
_cell.angle_beta   90.00
_cell.angle_gamma   90.00
#
_symmetry.space_group_name_H-M   'P 1'
#
loop_
_entity.id
_entity.type
_entity.pdbx_description
1 polymer ?
#
loop_
_entity_poly.entity_id
_entity_poly.type
_entity_poly.pdbx_seq_one_letter_code
_entity_poly.pdbx_strand_id
1 'polypeptide(L)'
;MAEIEVASEVEDVLHHKPEASSDSRPYPNPAYAWYVVGVFVLAYTFSFIDRQILSLLVGPMKRDLAITDTQMSLLQGLAFAAFYTIMGLPIGRLVDRRNRIGIISIGVFFWSLMTALCGTAKVYWQLFAYRIGVGVGEAALSPSAYSVISDYFPPKRLGIAIGVYGMGVYIGAGLALVIGAEVIGMVAKGGDVVLPLLGQVYS
;
A
#
# COMPACT_ATOMS: atom_id res chain seq x y z
N MET A 1 37.61 28.46 43.07
CA MET A 1 37.97 28.45 41.65
C MET A 1 37.25 27.35 40.87
N ALA A 2 37.25 26.08 41.33
CA ALA A 2 36.56 24.98 40.67
C ALA A 2 35.01 25.13 40.54
N GLU A 3 34.35 25.75 41.53
CA GLU A 3 32.89 25.95 41.47
C GLU A 3 32.45 26.99 40.42
N ILE A 4 33.30 27.97 40.12
CA ILE A 4 33.01 29.00 39.09
C ILE A 4 33.19 28.41 37.68
N GLU A 5 34.14 27.50 37.52
CA GLU A 5 34.41 26.82 36.24
C GLU A 5 33.29 25.86 35.89
N VAL A 6 32.76 25.10 36.86
CA VAL A 6 31.59 24.22 36.66
C VAL A 6 30.33 25.01 36.37
N ALA A 7 30.12 26.14 36.99
CA ALA A 7 28.95 27.00 36.73
C ALA A 7 28.97 27.58 35.29
N SER A 8 30.16 27.97 34.79
CA SER A 8 30.30 28.47 33.41
C SER A 8 30.10 27.39 32.37
N GLU A 9 30.52 26.15 32.65
CA GLU A 9 30.35 25.01 31.75
C GLU A 9 28.89 24.56 31.68
N VAL A 10 28.16 24.61 32.81
CA VAL A 10 26.73 24.33 32.85
C VAL A 10 25.89 25.42 32.12
N GLU A 11 26.29 26.67 32.23
CA GLU A 11 25.62 27.78 31.56
C GLU A 11 25.83 27.72 30.03
N ASP A 12 27.01 27.30 29.57
CA ASP A 12 27.33 27.10 28.16
C ASP A 12 26.56 25.89 27.58
N VAL A 13 26.35 24.82 28.32
CA VAL A 13 25.53 23.67 27.93
C VAL A 13 24.04 24.04 27.88
N LEU A 14 23.57 24.87 28.80
CA LEU A 14 22.15 25.33 28.83
C LEU A 14 21.84 26.34 27.72
N HIS A 15 22.84 27.13 27.32
CA HIS A 15 22.70 28.09 26.21
C HIS A 15 23.11 27.52 24.83
N HIS A 16 23.66 26.30 24.80
CA HIS A 16 23.85 25.60 23.56
C HIS A 16 22.49 25.17 22.99
N LYS A 17 21.78 26.19 22.46
CA LYS A 17 20.61 25.97 21.60
C LYS A 17 21.11 25.06 20.48
N PRO A 18 20.61 23.82 20.35
CA PRO A 18 21.02 22.98 19.25
C PRO A 18 20.78 23.80 17.99
N GLU A 19 21.85 24.18 17.29
CA GLU A 19 21.73 24.71 15.95
C GLU A 19 20.86 23.72 15.20
N ALA A 20 19.62 24.13 14.93
CA ALA A 20 18.77 23.39 14.03
C ALA A 20 19.61 23.25 12.77
N SER A 21 20.18 22.07 12.56
CA SER A 21 20.86 21.74 11.33
C SER A 21 19.85 22.06 10.23
N SER A 22 20.03 23.21 9.61
CA SER A 22 19.31 23.57 8.40
C SER A 22 19.73 22.50 7.40
N ASP A 23 18.92 21.44 7.30
CA ASP A 23 19.04 20.49 6.22
C ASP A 23 18.92 21.33 4.93
N SER A 24 20.09 21.71 4.39
CA SER A 24 20.23 22.66 3.30
C SER A 24 19.79 22.05 1.97
N ARG A 25 19.16 20.88 1.99
CA ARG A 25 18.55 20.28 0.80
C ARG A 25 17.31 21.08 0.43
N PRO A 26 17.30 21.73 -0.74
CA PRO A 26 16.12 22.46 -1.19
C PRO A 26 14.98 21.46 -1.40
N TYR A 27 13.90 21.59 -0.63
CA TYR A 27 12.69 20.81 -0.84
C TYR A 27 12.10 21.14 -2.22
N PRO A 28 11.50 20.17 -2.91
CA PRO A 28 10.88 20.42 -4.21
C PRO A 28 9.72 21.42 -4.07
N ASN A 29 9.28 21.98 -5.21
CA ASN A 29 8.13 22.88 -5.24
C ASN A 29 6.95 22.24 -4.48
N PRO A 30 6.31 22.96 -3.54
CA PRO A 30 5.19 22.44 -2.76
C PRO A 30 4.06 21.84 -3.60
N ALA A 31 3.74 22.44 -4.75
CA ALA A 31 2.71 21.90 -5.64
C ALA A 31 3.10 20.51 -6.18
N TYR A 32 4.37 20.33 -6.55
CA TYR A 32 4.88 19.04 -7.00
C TYR A 32 4.91 18.00 -5.87
N ALA A 33 5.31 18.40 -4.67
CA ALA A 33 5.31 17.52 -3.51
C ALA A 33 3.88 17.00 -3.20
N TRP A 34 2.86 17.87 -3.23
CA TRP A 34 1.47 17.48 -3.05
C TRP A 34 0.91 16.63 -4.20
N TYR A 35 1.33 16.90 -5.45
CA TYR A 35 1.00 16.03 -6.57
C TYR A 35 1.49 14.61 -6.35
N VAL A 36 2.73 14.44 -5.89
CA VAL A 36 3.31 13.12 -5.58
C VAL A 36 2.54 12.42 -4.46
N VAL A 37 2.16 13.15 -3.39
CA VAL A 37 1.29 12.60 -2.34
C VAL A 37 -0.05 12.14 -2.93
N GLY A 38 -0.66 12.93 -3.81
CA GLY A 38 -1.91 12.57 -4.49
C GLY A 38 -1.80 11.27 -5.30
N VAL A 39 -0.69 11.08 -6.03
CA VAL A 39 -0.39 9.82 -6.75
C VAL A 39 -0.28 8.65 -5.78
N PHE A 40 0.40 8.84 -4.63
CA PHE A 40 0.50 7.79 -3.62
C PHE A 40 -0.83 7.47 -2.93
N VAL A 41 -1.67 8.49 -2.69
CA VAL A 41 -3.04 8.29 -2.18
C VAL A 41 -3.84 7.42 -3.15
N LEU A 42 -3.78 7.70 -4.46
CA LEU A 42 -4.44 6.88 -5.47
C LEU A 42 -3.92 5.44 -5.47
N ALA A 43 -2.60 5.25 -5.47
CA ALA A 43 -2.01 3.92 -5.42
C ALA A 43 -2.44 3.14 -4.16
N TYR A 44 -2.48 3.82 -3.01
CA TYR A 44 -2.90 3.22 -1.74
C TYR A 44 -4.40 2.91 -1.71
N THR A 45 -5.21 3.76 -2.33
CA THR A 45 -6.64 3.54 -2.53
C THR A 45 -6.89 2.26 -3.34
N PHE A 46 -6.20 2.09 -4.47
CA PHE A 46 -6.32 0.86 -5.28
C PHE A 46 -5.85 -0.38 -4.54
N SER A 47 -4.75 -0.30 -3.79
CA SER A 47 -4.28 -1.40 -2.94
C SER A 47 -5.35 -1.83 -1.92
N PHE A 48 -6.05 -0.88 -1.31
CA PHE A 48 -7.14 -1.21 -0.37
C PHE A 48 -8.41 -1.73 -1.06
N ILE A 49 -8.74 -1.25 -2.25
CA ILE A 49 -9.83 -1.83 -3.06
C ILE A 49 -9.56 -3.30 -3.33
N ASP A 50 -8.35 -3.66 -3.77
CA ASP A 50 -7.95 -5.05 -4.05
C ASP A 50 -8.11 -5.98 -2.83
N ARG A 51 -7.80 -5.47 -1.64
CA ARG A 51 -7.96 -6.23 -0.39
C ARG A 51 -9.43 -6.43 -0.01
N GLN A 52 -10.23 -5.36 -0.12
CA GLN A 52 -11.61 -5.37 0.32
C GLN A 52 -12.55 -6.09 -0.65
N ILE A 53 -12.28 -6.02 -1.95
CA ILE A 53 -13.14 -6.67 -2.96
C ILE A 53 -13.19 -8.18 -2.77
N LEU A 54 -12.10 -8.79 -2.32
CA LEU A 54 -12.05 -10.22 -2.03
C LEU A 54 -13.04 -10.62 -0.93
N SER A 55 -13.20 -9.77 0.09
CA SER A 55 -14.16 -10.01 1.18
C SER A 55 -15.60 -9.96 0.70
N LEU A 56 -15.90 -9.17 -0.32
CA LEU A 56 -17.23 -9.08 -0.93
C LEU A 56 -17.53 -10.28 -1.83
N LEU A 57 -16.49 -10.87 -2.43
CA LEU A 57 -16.61 -12.00 -3.36
C LEU A 57 -16.54 -13.38 -2.68
N VAL A 58 -16.54 -13.46 -1.33
CA VAL A 58 -16.46 -14.72 -0.58
C VAL A 58 -17.54 -15.73 -1.03
N GLY A 59 -18.79 -15.27 -1.13
CA GLY A 59 -19.91 -16.13 -1.52
C GLY A 59 -19.78 -16.75 -2.91
N PRO A 60 -19.60 -15.95 -3.96
CA PRO A 60 -19.31 -16.45 -5.32
C PRO A 60 -18.09 -17.36 -5.37
N MET A 61 -16.95 -16.94 -4.81
CA MET A 61 -15.71 -17.71 -4.86
C MET A 61 -15.81 -19.08 -4.17
N LYS A 62 -16.54 -19.18 -3.05
CA LYS A 62 -16.78 -20.45 -2.39
C LYS A 62 -17.59 -21.42 -3.26
N ARG A 63 -18.56 -20.89 -4.02
CA ARG A 63 -19.36 -21.70 -4.94
C ARG A 63 -18.57 -22.15 -6.16
N ASP A 64 -17.85 -21.22 -6.79
CA ASP A 64 -17.17 -21.48 -8.08
C ASP A 64 -15.93 -22.35 -7.93
N LEU A 65 -15.17 -22.13 -6.85
CA LEU A 65 -13.93 -22.87 -6.58
C LEU A 65 -14.10 -24.02 -5.57
N ALA A 66 -15.33 -24.26 -5.06
CA ALA A 66 -15.65 -25.28 -4.06
C ALA A 66 -14.72 -25.25 -2.83
N ILE A 67 -14.36 -24.04 -2.35
CA ILE A 67 -13.40 -23.84 -1.25
C ILE A 67 -14.10 -23.76 0.11
N THR A 68 -13.40 -24.26 1.13
CA THR A 68 -13.86 -24.26 2.52
C THR A 68 -13.63 -22.88 3.18
N ASP A 69 -14.29 -22.64 4.34
CA ASP A 69 -14.05 -21.42 5.12
C ASP A 69 -12.61 -21.29 5.60
N THR A 70 -11.96 -22.39 5.94
CA THR A 70 -10.54 -22.40 6.31
C THR A 70 -9.65 -21.96 5.14
N GLN A 71 -9.90 -22.49 3.95
CA GLN A 71 -9.18 -22.10 2.73
C GLN A 71 -9.40 -20.62 2.39
N MET A 72 -10.63 -20.11 2.57
CA MET A 72 -10.95 -18.71 2.38
C MET A 72 -10.22 -17.81 3.39
N SER A 73 -10.17 -18.20 4.65
CA SER A 73 -9.42 -17.49 5.70
C SER A 73 -7.91 -17.47 5.42
N LEU A 74 -7.35 -18.58 4.94
CA LEU A 74 -5.96 -18.65 4.54
C LEU A 74 -5.65 -17.73 3.34
N LEU A 75 -6.59 -17.65 2.39
CA LEU A 75 -6.46 -16.82 1.21
C LEU A 75 -6.48 -15.33 1.55
N GLN A 76 -7.43 -14.91 2.40
CA GLN A 76 -7.58 -13.50 2.80
C GLN A 76 -6.50 -13.06 3.79
N GLY A 77 -6.13 -13.91 4.73
CA GLY A 77 -5.16 -13.61 5.78
C GLY A 77 -3.74 -14.02 5.40
N LEU A 78 -3.46 -15.32 5.48
CA LEU A 78 -2.08 -15.84 5.41
C LEU A 78 -1.40 -15.59 4.06
N ALA A 79 -2.10 -15.85 2.95
CA ALA A 79 -1.52 -15.71 1.61
C ALA A 79 -1.05 -14.29 1.32
N PHE A 80 -1.78 -13.31 1.82
CA PHE A 80 -1.44 -11.90 1.65
C PHE A 80 -0.55 -11.38 2.78
N ALA A 81 -1.02 -11.44 4.04
CA ALA A 81 -0.39 -10.76 5.17
C ALA A 81 1.00 -11.30 5.50
N ALA A 82 1.21 -12.62 5.44
CA ALA A 82 2.51 -13.22 5.72
C ALA A 82 3.56 -12.76 4.69
N PHE A 83 3.24 -12.85 3.41
CA PHE A 83 4.18 -12.49 2.36
C PHE A 83 4.38 -10.98 2.23
N TYR A 84 3.34 -10.17 2.45
CA TYR A 84 3.46 -8.72 2.60
C TYR A 84 4.44 -8.35 3.71
N THR A 85 4.33 -8.97 4.89
CA THR A 85 5.19 -8.69 6.05
C THR A 85 6.62 -9.19 5.83
N ILE A 86 6.79 -10.44 5.36
CA ILE A 86 8.11 -11.02 5.10
C ILE A 86 8.87 -10.21 4.04
N MET A 87 8.20 -9.82 2.96
CA MET A 87 8.82 -9.05 1.89
C MET A 87 8.98 -7.56 2.23
N GLY A 88 8.18 -7.03 3.14
CA GLY A 88 8.28 -5.65 3.59
C GLY A 88 9.67 -5.30 4.17
N LEU A 89 10.30 -6.22 4.90
CA LEU A 89 11.63 -6.02 5.47
C LEU A 89 12.75 -5.92 4.41
N PRO A 90 12.93 -6.89 3.49
CA PRO A 90 13.96 -6.78 2.46
C PRO A 90 13.68 -5.65 1.46
N ILE A 91 12.41 -5.43 1.10
CA ILE A 91 12.03 -4.33 0.20
C ILE A 91 12.28 -2.99 0.86
N GLY A 92 11.98 -2.80 2.15
CA GLY A 92 12.32 -1.59 2.89
C GLY A 92 13.82 -1.28 2.83
N ARG A 93 14.68 -2.27 3.07
CA ARG A 93 16.14 -2.11 2.95
C ARG A 93 16.59 -1.79 1.51
N LEU A 94 15.89 -2.34 0.53
CA LEU A 94 16.18 -2.07 -0.89
C LEU A 94 15.78 -0.63 -1.26
N VAL A 95 14.65 -0.13 -0.77
CA VAL A 95 14.17 1.24 -0.94
C VAL A 95 15.18 2.26 -0.42
N ASP A 96 15.83 1.96 0.73
CA ASP A 96 16.83 2.86 1.32
C ASP A 96 18.13 2.95 0.48
N ARG A 97 18.42 1.94 -0.35
CA ARG A 97 19.68 1.81 -1.09
C ARG A 97 19.57 2.01 -2.59
N ARG A 98 18.38 1.97 -3.16
CA ARG A 98 18.15 1.97 -4.61
C ARG A 98 17.12 3.02 -5.03
N ASN A 99 16.87 3.11 -6.31
CA ASN A 99 15.86 4.03 -6.86
C ASN A 99 14.46 3.64 -6.40
N ARG A 100 13.91 4.43 -5.47
CA ARG A 100 12.60 4.23 -4.82
C ARG A 100 11.46 4.22 -5.84
N ILE A 101 11.51 5.12 -6.84
CA ILE A 101 10.49 5.22 -7.88
C ILE A 101 10.49 3.95 -8.74
N GLY A 102 11.66 3.44 -9.09
CA GLY A 102 11.77 2.18 -9.81
C GLY A 102 11.19 0.99 -9.02
N ILE A 103 11.46 0.92 -7.72
CA ILE A 103 10.94 -0.14 -6.85
C ILE A 103 9.41 -0.07 -6.76
N ILE A 104 8.85 1.12 -6.54
CA ILE A 104 7.38 1.32 -6.54
C ILE A 104 6.79 0.91 -7.89
N SER A 105 7.36 1.36 -9.00
CA SER A 105 6.82 1.08 -10.34
C SER A 105 6.79 -0.41 -10.64
N ILE A 106 7.86 -1.14 -10.29
CA ILE A 106 7.91 -2.59 -10.41
C ILE A 106 6.89 -3.24 -9.48
N GLY A 107 6.78 -2.79 -8.24
CA GLY A 107 5.80 -3.28 -7.26
C GLY A 107 4.36 -3.11 -7.77
N VAL A 108 4.00 -1.91 -8.23
CA VAL A 108 2.67 -1.59 -8.79
C VAL A 108 2.38 -2.47 -10.01
N PHE A 109 3.31 -2.56 -10.95
CA PHE A 109 3.14 -3.41 -12.13
C PHE A 109 2.93 -4.88 -11.74
N PHE A 110 3.76 -5.39 -10.83
CA PHE A 110 3.70 -6.79 -10.42
C PHE A 110 2.40 -7.12 -9.68
N TRP A 111 2.00 -6.29 -8.69
CA TRP A 111 0.73 -6.57 -8.00
C TRP A 111 -0.48 -6.43 -8.94
N SER A 112 -0.49 -5.43 -9.83
CA SER A 112 -1.59 -5.26 -10.80
C SER A 112 -1.73 -6.47 -11.72
N LEU A 113 -0.59 -7.02 -12.18
CA LEU A 113 -0.57 -8.24 -12.97
C LEU A 113 -1.11 -9.43 -12.15
N MET A 114 -0.67 -9.60 -10.92
CA MET A 114 -1.14 -10.68 -10.04
C MET A 114 -2.64 -10.54 -9.71
N THR A 115 -3.13 -9.31 -9.49
CA THR A 115 -4.57 -9.04 -9.29
C THR A 115 -5.38 -9.42 -10.53
N ALA A 116 -4.91 -9.07 -11.73
CA ALA A 116 -5.56 -9.47 -12.98
C ALA A 116 -5.58 -11.00 -13.15
N LEU A 117 -4.50 -11.67 -12.80
CA LEU A 117 -4.41 -13.14 -12.84
C LEU A 117 -5.34 -13.80 -11.81
N CYS A 118 -5.64 -13.17 -10.66
CA CYS A 118 -6.64 -13.67 -9.72
C CYS A 118 -8.00 -13.90 -10.38
N GLY A 119 -8.40 -13.02 -11.30
CA GLY A 119 -9.64 -13.16 -12.07
C GLY A 119 -9.65 -14.33 -13.06
N THR A 120 -8.51 -14.93 -13.37
CA THR A 120 -8.39 -16.08 -14.27
C THR A 120 -8.22 -17.42 -13.55
N ALA A 121 -8.17 -17.41 -12.23
CA ALA A 121 -7.92 -18.59 -11.42
C ALA A 121 -9.09 -19.58 -11.52
N LYS A 122 -8.78 -20.83 -11.86
CA LYS A 122 -9.77 -21.92 -11.95
C LYS A 122 -9.74 -22.87 -10.77
N VAL A 123 -8.68 -22.83 -9.97
CA VAL A 123 -8.50 -23.65 -8.78
C VAL A 123 -7.93 -22.85 -7.61
N TYR A 124 -8.22 -23.30 -6.40
CA TYR A 124 -7.78 -22.62 -5.17
C TYR A 124 -6.28 -22.29 -5.15
N TRP A 125 -5.40 -23.22 -5.54
CA TRP A 125 -3.96 -23.02 -5.46
C TRP A 125 -3.40 -21.99 -6.43
N GLN A 126 -4.05 -21.79 -7.58
CA GLN A 126 -3.72 -20.70 -8.50
C GLN A 126 -4.05 -19.35 -7.86
N LEU A 127 -5.27 -19.24 -7.32
CA LEU A 127 -5.69 -18.03 -6.64
C LEU A 127 -4.81 -17.72 -5.43
N PHE A 128 -4.46 -18.75 -4.65
CA PHE A 128 -3.57 -18.61 -3.49
C PHE A 128 -2.18 -18.10 -3.90
N ALA A 129 -1.59 -18.66 -4.96
CA ALA A 129 -0.30 -18.22 -5.48
C ALA A 129 -0.34 -16.77 -6.00
N TYR A 130 -1.40 -16.39 -6.72
CA TYR A 130 -1.58 -15.01 -7.20
C TYR A 130 -1.75 -14.03 -6.04
N ARG A 131 -2.47 -14.39 -4.98
CA ARG A 131 -2.61 -13.57 -3.77
C ARG A 131 -1.30 -13.37 -3.02
N ILE A 132 -0.42 -14.38 -2.97
CA ILE A 132 0.96 -14.21 -2.50
C ILE A 132 1.68 -13.15 -3.35
N GLY A 133 1.58 -13.26 -4.67
CA GLY A 133 2.18 -12.29 -5.59
C GLY A 133 1.67 -10.86 -5.38
N VAL A 134 0.37 -10.69 -5.15
CA VAL A 134 -0.21 -9.38 -4.78
C VAL A 134 0.45 -8.85 -3.51
N GLY A 135 0.52 -9.66 -2.44
CA GLY A 135 1.14 -9.26 -1.18
C GLY A 135 2.60 -8.85 -1.32
N VAL A 136 3.37 -9.59 -2.13
CA VAL A 136 4.78 -9.27 -2.44
C VAL A 136 4.89 -7.95 -3.18
N GLY A 137 4.07 -7.71 -4.20
CA GLY A 137 4.11 -6.47 -4.99
C GLY A 137 3.70 -5.25 -4.18
N GLU A 138 2.62 -5.35 -3.40
CA GLU A 138 2.14 -4.27 -2.54
C GLU A 138 3.09 -3.91 -1.40
N ALA A 139 3.94 -4.84 -0.96
CA ALA A 139 4.94 -4.59 0.08
C ALA A 139 5.94 -3.48 -0.30
N ALA A 140 6.07 -3.15 -1.58
CA ALA A 140 6.91 -2.06 -2.06
C ALA A 140 6.29 -0.66 -1.84
N LEU A 141 4.97 -0.54 -1.74
CA LEU A 141 4.28 0.75 -1.76
C LEU A 141 4.57 1.59 -0.52
N SER A 142 4.22 1.11 0.66
CA SER A 142 4.28 1.93 1.88
C SER A 142 5.70 2.34 2.27
N PRO A 143 6.73 1.47 2.30
CA PRO A 143 8.09 1.88 2.62
C PRO A 143 8.61 2.95 1.66
N SER A 144 8.35 2.77 0.36
CA SER A 144 8.79 3.73 -0.65
C SER A 144 8.03 5.05 -0.57
N ALA A 145 6.71 5.02 -0.34
CA ALA A 145 5.89 6.23 -0.20
C ALA A 145 6.34 7.06 1.01
N TYR A 146 6.51 6.44 2.18
CA TYR A 146 7.01 7.14 3.37
C TYR A 146 8.40 7.74 3.14
N SER A 147 9.30 7.00 2.49
CA SER A 147 10.65 7.46 2.19
C SER A 147 10.65 8.67 1.24
N VAL A 148 9.83 8.66 0.18
CA VAL A 148 9.73 9.79 -0.75
C VAL A 148 9.04 10.99 -0.09
N ILE A 149 7.96 10.79 0.66
CA ILE A 149 7.24 11.86 1.35
C ILE A 149 8.16 12.54 2.37
N SER A 150 8.99 11.79 3.10
CA SER A 150 9.93 12.36 4.07
C SER A 150 11.00 13.25 3.43
N ASP A 151 11.40 12.96 2.19
CA ASP A 151 12.36 13.80 1.46
C ASP A 151 11.71 15.05 0.85
N TYR A 152 10.38 15.05 0.66
CA TYR A 152 9.68 16.12 -0.05
C TYR A 152 9.05 17.16 0.88
N PHE A 153 8.91 16.84 2.17
CA PHE A 153 8.27 17.73 3.14
C PHE A 153 9.15 18.05 4.34
N PRO A 154 9.20 19.31 4.75
CA PRO A 154 9.89 19.69 5.98
C PRO A 154 9.22 19.06 7.20
N PRO A 155 9.94 18.84 8.32
CA PRO A 155 9.42 18.18 9.53
C PRO A 155 8.09 18.72 10.03
N LYS A 156 7.87 20.05 9.91
CA LYS A 156 6.63 20.74 10.34
C LYS A 156 5.39 20.33 9.54
N ARG A 157 5.55 19.88 8.27
CA ARG A 157 4.46 19.49 7.36
C ARG A 157 4.40 18.00 7.09
N LEU A 158 5.44 17.26 7.47
CA LEU A 158 5.56 15.82 7.21
C LEU A 158 4.39 15.03 7.79
N GLY A 159 3.97 15.32 9.03
CA GLY A 159 2.83 14.64 9.66
C GLY A 159 1.53 14.80 8.88
N ILE A 160 1.29 16.00 8.33
CA ILE A 160 0.10 16.26 7.50
C ILE A 160 0.18 15.47 6.19
N ALA A 161 1.33 15.45 5.52
CA ALA A 161 1.51 14.73 4.27
C ALA A 161 1.33 13.21 4.45
N ILE A 162 1.87 12.63 5.52
CA ILE A 162 1.66 11.22 5.88
C ILE A 162 0.19 10.96 6.23
N GLY A 163 -0.48 11.85 6.95
CA GLY A 163 -1.90 11.75 7.27
C GLY A 163 -2.76 11.73 6.01
N VAL A 164 -2.49 12.63 5.05
CA VAL A 164 -3.18 12.66 3.75
C VAL A 164 -2.93 11.37 2.98
N TYR A 165 -1.69 10.86 2.92
CA TYR A 165 -1.39 9.57 2.32
C TYR A 165 -2.22 8.43 2.96
N GLY A 166 -2.32 8.43 4.30
CA GLY A 166 -3.11 7.45 5.05
C GLY A 166 -4.62 7.48 4.75
N MET A 167 -5.16 8.60 4.25
CA MET A 167 -6.58 8.67 3.85
C MET A 167 -6.91 7.70 2.71
N GLY A 168 -5.93 7.30 1.90
CA GLY A 168 -6.10 6.29 0.85
C GLY A 168 -6.72 4.98 1.35
N VAL A 169 -6.46 4.59 2.60
CA VAL A 169 -7.07 3.41 3.27
C VAL A 169 -8.59 3.55 3.32
N TYR A 170 -9.07 4.66 3.87
CA TYR A 170 -10.50 4.89 4.11
C TYR A 170 -11.25 5.12 2.80
N ILE A 171 -10.64 5.86 1.87
CA ILE A 171 -11.18 6.08 0.53
C ILE A 171 -11.29 4.74 -0.20
N GLY A 172 -10.23 3.92 -0.17
CA GLY A 172 -10.19 2.61 -0.81
C GLY A 172 -11.21 1.64 -0.23
N ALA A 173 -11.32 1.57 1.11
CA ALA A 173 -12.32 0.75 1.76
C ALA A 173 -13.76 1.17 1.41
N GLY A 174 -14.05 2.48 1.41
CA GLY A 174 -15.36 3.00 1.04
C GLY A 174 -15.70 2.74 -0.43
N LEU A 175 -14.76 3.01 -1.34
CA LEU A 175 -14.95 2.75 -2.77
C LEU A 175 -15.13 1.26 -3.08
N ALA A 176 -14.40 0.39 -2.39
CA ALA A 176 -14.55 -1.05 -2.57
C ALA A 176 -15.97 -1.53 -2.26
N LEU A 177 -16.60 -1.00 -1.19
CA LEU A 177 -17.97 -1.34 -0.84
C LEU A 177 -18.97 -0.89 -1.93
N VAL A 178 -18.82 0.34 -2.43
CA VAL A 178 -19.70 0.89 -3.47
C VAL A 178 -19.51 0.13 -4.79
N ILE A 179 -18.27 0.03 -5.26
CA ILE A 179 -17.97 -0.65 -6.54
C ILE A 179 -18.33 -2.14 -6.44
N GLY A 180 -18.00 -2.79 -5.34
CA GLY A 180 -18.28 -4.20 -5.13
C GLY A 180 -19.80 -4.49 -5.11
N ALA A 181 -20.59 -3.64 -4.43
CA ALA A 181 -22.04 -3.77 -4.40
C ALA A 181 -22.66 -3.61 -5.80
N GLU A 182 -22.18 -2.62 -6.57
CA GLU A 182 -22.65 -2.39 -7.96
C GLU A 182 -22.29 -3.58 -8.87
N VAL A 183 -21.03 -4.06 -8.82
CA VAL A 183 -20.60 -5.20 -9.63
C VAL A 183 -21.40 -6.46 -9.30
N ILE A 184 -21.57 -6.77 -8.02
CA ILE A 184 -22.38 -7.92 -7.60
C ILE A 184 -23.84 -7.75 -8.04
N GLY A 185 -24.40 -6.55 -7.92
CA GLY A 185 -25.75 -6.22 -8.38
C GLY A 185 -25.94 -6.37 -9.89
N MET A 186 -24.94 -6.00 -10.70
CA MET A 186 -24.96 -6.17 -12.15
C MET A 186 -24.89 -7.65 -12.54
N VAL A 187 -23.98 -8.40 -11.93
CA VAL A 187 -23.84 -9.85 -12.19
C VAL A 187 -25.10 -10.60 -11.78
N ALA A 188 -25.70 -10.27 -10.65
CA ALA A 188 -26.93 -10.90 -10.17
C ALA A 188 -28.15 -10.61 -11.08
N LYS A 189 -28.17 -9.47 -11.78
CA LYS A 189 -29.26 -9.07 -12.72
C LYS A 189 -29.03 -9.52 -14.16
N GLY A 190 -27.79 -9.77 -14.56
CA GLY A 190 -27.39 -9.88 -15.97
C GLY A 190 -27.44 -11.29 -16.56
N GLY A 191 -27.69 -12.34 -15.78
CA GLY A 191 -27.42 -13.69 -16.31
C GLY A 191 -25.95 -13.81 -16.76
N ASP A 192 -25.62 -14.82 -17.54
CA ASP A 192 -24.25 -15.12 -17.96
C ASP A 192 -23.50 -13.90 -18.51
N VAL A 193 -22.49 -13.42 -17.76
CA VAL A 193 -21.62 -12.32 -18.22
C VAL A 193 -20.50 -12.92 -19.06
N VAL A 194 -20.59 -12.75 -20.37
CA VAL A 194 -19.50 -13.12 -21.30
C VAL A 194 -18.48 -11.97 -21.31
N LEU A 195 -17.29 -12.20 -20.74
CA LEU A 195 -16.17 -11.26 -20.90
C LEU A 195 -15.51 -11.50 -22.26
N PRO A 196 -15.63 -10.58 -23.24
CA PRO A 196 -15.21 -10.82 -24.62
C PRO A 196 -13.69 -11.05 -24.78
N LEU A 197 -12.89 -10.64 -23.78
CA LEU A 197 -11.41 -10.81 -23.79
C LEU A 197 -10.95 -12.17 -23.27
N LEU A 198 -11.75 -12.88 -22.47
CA LEU A 198 -11.32 -14.10 -21.77
C LEU A 198 -12.10 -15.36 -22.20
N GLY A 199 -13.16 -15.23 -23.04
CA GLY A 199 -13.94 -16.36 -23.53
C GLY A 199 -14.61 -17.20 -22.43
N GLN A 200 -14.78 -16.65 -21.23
CA GLN A 200 -15.37 -17.34 -20.09
C GLN A 200 -16.79 -16.84 -19.83
N VAL A 201 -17.71 -17.78 -19.72
CA VAL A 201 -19.10 -17.52 -19.29
C VAL A 201 -19.14 -17.73 -17.78
N TYR A 202 -19.51 -16.73 -17.05
CA TYR A 202 -19.78 -16.81 -15.61
C TYR A 202 -21.30 -16.81 -15.44
N SER A 203 -21.83 -17.94 -15.00
CA SER A 203 -23.25 -18.11 -14.65
C SER A 203 -23.52 -17.90 -13.18
#